data_d45ec16d09b004dc63f14bc2316e2b1b
#
_entry.id   d45ec16d09b004dc63f14bc2316e2b1b
#
_cell.length_a   1.000
_cell.length_b   1.000
_cell.length_c   1.000
_cell.angle_alpha   90.00
_cell.angle_beta   90.00
_cell.angle_gamma   90.00
#
_symmetry.space_group_name_H-M   'P 1'
#
loop_
_entity.id
_entity.type
_entity.pdbx_description
1 polymer ?
#
loop_
_entity_poly.entity_id
_entity_poly.type
_entity_poly.pdbx_seq_one_letter_code
_entity_poly.pdbx_strand_id
1 'polypeptide(L)'
;MEDSTSRQGRTTPSARRPGPTPSRTFRRRRAVVLAGSTLLLGALLTTGIHALANSRVAPSSPVAAAAPTVNAPAPASPATPAPASAVAAPAAAPAASTANTAGAIDAGLDAKINAIIDANPEYQIGVALQDITAGDAVHQYGVEEQFEAASTAKVLAAAAYYHLIETGEATLTGTLGAYSAGFQLQAMIQQSDNDSWSLIMDAIGHSNLSDYASALGIQYAPESNTLAPADTARILTDLYSGKLLDPADTSQLLSTIQDTNDETLIPAAVPAGITVFHKYGLLGGELHDAGILAKDGRAYALVVYTKGDDLDSVPERTDIIHQITSAVTGALF
;
A
#
# COMPACT_ATOMS: atom_id res chain seq x y z
N MET A 1 -70.59 34.80 -46.28
CA MET A 1 -70.54 35.64 -45.09
C MET A 1 -69.84 34.77 -44.05
N GLU A 2 -68.67 34.98 -43.53
CA GLU A 2 -67.76 36.12 -43.45
C GLU A 2 -66.32 35.58 -43.45
N ASP A 3 -65.48 36.37 -43.93
CA ASP A 3 -64.07 36.32 -44.12
C ASP A 3 -63.33 36.39 -42.79
N SER A 4 -62.31 35.62 -42.63
CA SER A 4 -61.32 35.75 -41.52
C SER A 4 -59.94 35.47 -42.01
N THR A 5 -59.24 36.47 -42.37
CA THR A 5 -57.85 36.59 -42.79
C THR A 5 -56.90 36.10 -41.72
N SER A 6 -56.11 35.13 -42.09
CA SER A 6 -54.94 34.60 -41.34
C SER A 6 -53.73 35.52 -41.49
N ARG A 7 -53.25 36.10 -40.38
CA ARG A 7 -51.92 36.78 -40.28
C ARG A 7 -50.81 35.77 -40.01
N GLN A 8 -49.97 35.58 -40.99
CA GLN A 8 -48.66 34.88 -40.81
C GLN A 8 -47.67 35.77 -40.05
N GLY A 9 -47.30 35.35 -38.87
CA GLY A 9 -46.16 35.89 -38.11
C GLY A 9 -44.81 35.36 -38.62
N ARG A 10 -43.96 36.23 -39.15
CA ARG A 10 -42.62 35.99 -39.52
C ARG A 10 -41.78 35.87 -38.22
N THR A 11 -41.20 34.70 -37.95
CA THR A 11 -40.15 34.51 -36.93
C THR A 11 -38.78 34.69 -37.58
N THR A 12 -38.02 35.69 -37.13
CA THR A 12 -36.60 35.89 -37.48
C THR A 12 -35.73 34.90 -36.75
N PRO A 13 -34.67 34.32 -37.39
CA PRO A 13 -33.76 33.43 -36.72
C PRO A 13 -32.78 34.21 -35.82
N SER A 14 -32.73 33.82 -34.55
CA SER A 14 -31.78 34.33 -33.55
C SER A 14 -30.35 33.87 -33.90
N ALA A 15 -29.43 34.81 -34.07
CA ALA A 15 -28.02 34.57 -34.32
C ALA A 15 -27.38 33.94 -33.08
N ARG A 16 -26.80 32.73 -33.20
CA ARG A 16 -25.95 32.11 -32.21
C ARG A 16 -24.66 32.93 -32.04
N ARG A 17 -24.41 33.36 -30.81
CA ARG A 17 -23.10 33.91 -30.41
C ARG A 17 -22.03 32.82 -30.47
N PRO A 18 -20.84 33.07 -31.04
CA PRO A 18 -19.72 32.13 -30.96
C PRO A 18 -19.17 32.08 -29.55
N GLY A 19 -18.95 30.87 -29.05
CA GLY A 19 -18.30 30.61 -27.75
C GLY A 19 -16.84 31.04 -27.74
N PRO A 20 -16.24 31.26 -26.58
CA PRO A 20 -14.85 31.71 -26.46
C PRO A 20 -13.89 30.64 -26.99
N THR A 21 -12.99 31.03 -27.88
CA THR A 21 -11.89 30.24 -28.36
C THR A 21 -10.84 30.05 -27.24
N PRO A 22 -10.33 28.82 -26.99
CA PRO A 22 -9.30 28.60 -25.97
C PRO A 22 -7.99 29.31 -26.37
N SER A 23 -7.43 30.06 -25.43
CA SER A 23 -6.23 30.87 -25.62
C SER A 23 -5.00 30.01 -25.93
N ARG A 24 -4.15 30.47 -26.84
CA ARG A 24 -2.91 29.82 -27.33
C ARG A 24 -1.80 29.65 -26.24
N THR A 25 -2.04 30.05 -25.02
CA THR A 25 -1.07 29.98 -23.91
C THR A 25 -0.91 28.58 -23.31
N PHE A 26 -1.90 27.69 -23.47
CA PHE A 26 -1.84 26.34 -22.89
C PHE A 26 -0.91 25.36 -23.64
N ARG A 27 -0.56 25.64 -24.90
CA ARG A 27 0.32 24.76 -25.70
C ARG A 27 1.81 24.95 -25.46
N ARG A 28 2.24 26.08 -24.87
CA ARG A 28 3.68 26.34 -24.65
C ARG A 28 4.23 25.79 -23.34
N ARG A 29 3.39 25.49 -22.34
CA ARG A 29 3.85 24.95 -21.05
C ARG A 29 4.12 23.45 -21.09
N ARG A 30 3.42 22.68 -21.94
CA ARG A 30 3.66 21.22 -22.06
C ARG A 30 4.97 20.83 -22.78
N ALA A 31 5.53 21.69 -23.61
CA ALA A 31 6.78 21.40 -24.34
C ALA A 31 8.05 21.63 -23.51
N VAL A 32 7.98 22.41 -22.42
CA VAL A 32 9.15 22.72 -21.59
C VAL A 32 9.38 21.65 -20.51
N VAL A 33 8.35 20.99 -20.03
CA VAL A 33 8.46 19.93 -19.00
C VAL A 33 9.06 18.63 -19.57
N LEU A 34 8.80 18.31 -20.85
CA LEU A 34 9.37 17.11 -21.51
C LEU A 34 10.84 17.26 -21.89
N ALA A 35 11.37 18.49 -22.04
CA ALA A 35 12.78 18.71 -22.36
C ALA A 35 13.69 18.74 -21.13
N GLY A 36 13.13 18.96 -19.92
CA GLY A 36 13.90 18.99 -18.65
C GLY A 36 14.21 17.61 -18.11
N SER A 37 13.32 16.64 -18.32
CA SER A 37 13.45 15.29 -17.75
C SER A 37 14.48 14.40 -18.46
N THR A 38 14.74 14.66 -19.75
CA THR A 38 15.72 13.87 -20.52
C THR A 38 17.18 14.30 -20.31
N LEU A 39 17.44 15.49 -19.77
CA LEU A 39 18.81 15.98 -19.49
C LEU A 39 19.34 15.57 -18.12
N LEU A 40 18.50 15.20 -17.16
CA LEU A 40 18.93 14.73 -15.83
C LEU A 40 19.24 13.22 -15.81
N LEU A 41 18.65 12.41 -16.71
CA LEU A 41 18.98 10.99 -16.83
C LEU A 41 20.31 10.72 -17.54
N GLY A 42 20.82 11.65 -18.34
CA GLY A 42 22.08 11.50 -19.06
C GLY A 42 23.35 11.75 -18.25
N ALA A 43 23.25 12.42 -17.09
CA ALA A 43 24.42 12.79 -16.28
C ALA A 43 24.78 11.77 -15.18
N LEU A 44 23.89 10.81 -14.85
CA LEU A 44 24.12 9.79 -13.84
C LEU A 44 24.68 8.46 -14.38
N LEU A 45 24.71 8.27 -15.70
CA LEU A 45 25.18 7.03 -16.36
C LEU A 45 26.68 7.05 -16.73
N THR A 46 27.42 8.13 -16.54
CA THR A 46 28.85 8.22 -16.95
C THR A 46 29.87 8.11 -15.81
N THR A 47 29.46 8.00 -14.54
CA THR A 47 30.40 7.87 -13.41
C THR A 47 30.51 6.46 -12.81
N GLY A 48 29.77 5.46 -13.33
CA GLY A 48 29.73 4.09 -12.79
C GLY A 48 30.66 3.07 -13.42
N ILE A 49 31.44 3.37 -14.47
CA ILE A 49 32.16 2.35 -15.26
C ILE A 49 33.69 2.30 -15.01
N HIS A 50 34.27 3.08 -14.12
CA HIS A 50 35.72 3.12 -13.93
C HIS A 50 36.29 2.50 -12.64
N ALA A 51 35.56 1.66 -11.91
CA ALA A 51 36.03 1.07 -10.66
C ALA A 51 36.11 -0.47 -10.59
N LEU A 52 36.15 -1.21 -11.71
CA LEU A 52 36.25 -2.67 -11.71
C LEU A 52 37.27 -3.22 -12.73
N ALA A 53 38.49 -2.72 -12.65
CA ALA A 53 39.62 -3.34 -13.32
C ALA A 53 40.88 -3.20 -12.42
N ASN A 54 41.07 -4.10 -11.49
CA ASN A 54 42.34 -4.62 -10.98
C ASN A 54 42.16 -5.25 -9.60
N SER A 55 41.88 -6.55 -9.57
CA SER A 55 42.32 -7.44 -8.48
C SER A 55 42.36 -8.87 -8.99
N ARG A 56 43.49 -9.24 -9.56
CA ARG A 56 43.84 -10.67 -9.74
C ARG A 56 44.24 -11.22 -8.38
N VAL A 57 43.48 -12.17 -7.84
CA VAL A 57 43.90 -13.03 -6.74
C VAL A 57 44.06 -14.44 -7.28
N ALA A 58 45.23 -15.01 -7.03
CA ALA A 58 45.64 -16.36 -7.45
C ALA A 58 44.91 -17.46 -6.66
N PRO A 59 44.76 -18.67 -7.21
CA PRO A 59 44.06 -19.76 -6.55
C PRO A 59 44.97 -20.45 -5.49
N SER A 60 44.46 -20.55 -4.29
CA SER A 60 45.02 -21.40 -3.23
C SER A 60 44.25 -22.72 -3.10
N SER A 61 45.01 -23.82 -3.08
CA SER A 61 44.59 -25.20 -3.01
C SER A 61 43.88 -25.57 -1.69
N PRO A 62 43.05 -26.64 -1.65
CA PRO A 62 42.25 -26.99 -0.49
C PRO A 62 43.05 -27.75 0.53
N VAL A 63 42.97 -27.33 1.81
CA VAL A 63 43.41 -28.10 2.98
C VAL A 63 42.20 -28.85 3.53
N ALA A 64 42.32 -30.17 3.61
CA ALA A 64 41.35 -31.03 4.25
C ALA A 64 41.40 -30.87 5.77
N ALA A 65 40.27 -30.53 6.38
CA ALA A 65 40.10 -30.52 7.84
C ALA A 65 39.16 -31.65 8.27
N ALA A 66 39.65 -32.45 9.22
CA ALA A 66 38.98 -33.60 9.81
C ALA A 66 37.77 -33.22 10.66
N ALA A 67 36.73 -34.04 10.61
CA ALA A 67 35.55 -33.92 11.43
C ALA A 67 35.77 -34.35 12.89
N PRO A 68 35.26 -33.64 13.90
CA PRO A 68 35.21 -34.15 15.27
C PRO A 68 33.95 -35.02 15.48
N THR A 69 34.20 -36.24 15.99
CA THR A 69 33.16 -37.15 16.52
C THR A 69 32.60 -36.59 17.82
N VAL A 70 31.29 -36.38 17.91
CA VAL A 70 30.60 -36.04 19.15
C VAL A 70 29.81 -37.25 19.64
N ASN A 71 30.21 -37.72 20.86
CA ASN A 71 29.54 -38.77 21.63
C ASN A 71 28.15 -38.28 22.11
N ALA A 72 27.10 -39.06 21.85
CA ALA A 72 25.77 -38.84 22.40
C ALA A 72 25.64 -39.44 23.80
N PRO A 73 25.03 -38.77 24.80
CA PRO A 73 24.65 -39.39 26.07
C PRO A 73 23.29 -40.08 25.98
N ALA A 74 23.16 -41.19 26.75
CA ALA A 74 22.02 -42.07 26.83
C ALA A 74 20.76 -41.40 27.50
N PRO A 75 19.55 -41.91 27.23
CA PRO A 75 18.32 -41.33 27.78
C PRO A 75 18.06 -41.75 29.23
N ALA A 76 17.64 -40.75 30.06
CA ALA A 76 17.22 -40.98 31.44
C ALA A 76 15.72 -41.35 31.50
N SER A 77 15.41 -42.32 32.37
CA SER A 77 14.04 -42.80 32.66
C SER A 77 13.15 -41.77 33.35
N PRO A 78 11.81 -41.82 33.16
CA PRO A 78 10.90 -40.86 33.76
C PRO A 78 10.58 -41.17 35.22
N ALA A 79 10.59 -40.13 36.06
CA ALA A 79 10.16 -40.18 37.46
C ALA A 79 8.67 -39.91 37.57
N THR A 80 7.98 -40.71 38.40
CA THR A 80 6.56 -40.64 38.74
C THR A 80 6.27 -39.45 39.65
N PRO A 81 5.21 -38.61 39.39
CA PRO A 81 4.83 -37.58 40.32
C PRO A 81 3.87 -38.08 41.41
N ALA A 82 4.12 -37.62 42.64
CA ALA A 82 3.26 -37.84 43.80
C ALA A 82 2.07 -36.83 43.84
N PRO A 83 0.93 -37.17 44.46
CA PRO A 83 -0.26 -36.33 44.46
C PRO A 83 -0.15 -35.14 45.40
N ALA A 84 -0.45 -33.92 44.91
CA ALA A 84 -0.52 -32.72 45.72
C ALA A 84 -1.96 -32.51 46.23
N SER A 85 -2.06 -32.26 47.51
CA SER A 85 -3.31 -31.94 48.26
C SER A 85 -3.89 -30.59 47.83
N ALA A 86 -5.18 -30.57 47.56
CA ALA A 86 -5.95 -29.36 47.26
C ALA A 86 -6.18 -28.56 48.58
N VAL A 87 -5.75 -27.29 48.56
CA VAL A 87 -6.14 -26.28 49.54
C VAL A 87 -7.11 -25.31 48.88
N ALA A 88 -8.33 -25.24 49.42
CA ALA A 88 -9.36 -24.35 48.92
C ALA A 88 -9.00 -22.88 49.26
N ALA A 89 -9.00 -21.98 48.25
CA ALA A 89 -8.87 -20.55 48.39
C ALA A 89 -10.26 -19.90 48.54
N PRO A 90 -10.41 -18.84 49.35
CA PRO A 90 -11.67 -18.13 49.53
C PRO A 90 -12.06 -17.31 48.28
N ALA A 91 -13.36 -17.35 47.95
CA ALA A 91 -13.96 -16.59 46.88
C ALA A 91 -13.80 -15.09 47.11
N ALA A 92 -13.03 -14.42 46.27
CA ALA A 92 -12.99 -12.95 46.17
C ALA A 92 -14.17 -12.50 45.32
N ALA A 93 -14.91 -11.50 45.83
CA ALA A 93 -15.98 -10.82 45.10
C ALA A 93 -15.45 -10.22 43.79
N PRO A 94 -16.27 -10.16 42.71
CA PRO A 94 -15.83 -9.55 41.47
C PRO A 94 -15.68 -8.04 41.70
N ALA A 95 -14.43 -7.56 41.70
CA ALA A 95 -14.15 -6.17 41.47
C ALA A 95 -14.60 -5.88 40.02
N ALA A 96 -15.49 -4.91 39.85
CA ALA A 96 -15.82 -4.38 38.55
C ALA A 96 -14.52 -3.86 37.90
N SER A 97 -13.91 -4.69 37.07
CA SER A 97 -12.82 -4.29 36.18
C SER A 97 -13.47 -3.33 35.19
N THR A 98 -13.19 -2.05 35.34
CA THR A 98 -13.29 -1.12 34.22
C THR A 98 -12.26 -1.62 33.22
N ALA A 99 -12.71 -2.46 32.30
CA ALA A 99 -11.91 -2.86 31.13
C ALA A 99 -11.55 -1.54 30.43
N ASN A 100 -10.31 -1.14 30.59
CA ASN A 100 -9.71 -0.11 29.76
C ASN A 100 -9.70 -0.70 28.35
N THR A 101 -10.62 -0.25 27.51
CA THR A 101 -10.73 -0.66 26.09
C THR A 101 -9.61 0.00 25.27
N ALA A 102 -8.38 -0.07 25.78
CA ALA A 102 -7.21 0.35 25.01
C ALA A 102 -7.11 -0.55 23.77
N GLY A 103 -7.23 0.06 22.60
CA GLY A 103 -7.09 -0.63 21.34
C GLY A 103 -8.34 -0.79 20.49
N ALA A 104 -9.50 -0.25 20.89
CA ALA A 104 -10.69 -0.21 20.06
C ALA A 104 -10.75 1.09 19.23
N ILE A 105 -11.21 1.00 17.99
CA ILE A 105 -11.56 2.17 17.17
C ILE A 105 -12.84 2.75 17.78
N ASP A 106 -12.73 3.89 18.43
CA ASP A 106 -13.81 4.52 19.19
C ASP A 106 -14.18 5.91 18.65
N ALA A 107 -15.29 6.45 19.13
CA ALA A 107 -15.76 7.78 18.73
C ALA A 107 -14.75 8.92 19.04
N GLY A 108 -13.84 8.72 19.98
CA GLY A 108 -12.78 9.68 20.28
C GLY A 108 -11.69 9.70 19.20
N LEU A 109 -11.32 8.54 18.68
CA LEU A 109 -10.42 8.42 17.53
C LEU A 109 -11.10 8.92 16.25
N ASP A 110 -12.37 8.53 16.01
CA ASP A 110 -13.17 9.02 14.89
C ASP A 110 -13.20 10.55 14.83
N ALA A 111 -13.47 11.19 15.97
CA ALA A 111 -13.50 12.65 16.08
C ALA A 111 -12.13 13.29 15.78
N LYS A 112 -11.02 12.67 16.23
CA LYS A 112 -9.66 13.18 15.94
C LYS A 112 -9.32 13.11 14.46
N ILE A 113 -9.61 11.98 13.79
CA ILE A 113 -9.34 11.82 12.36
C ILE A 113 -10.16 12.84 11.57
N ASN A 114 -11.47 12.95 11.85
CA ASN A 114 -12.33 13.93 11.18
C ASN A 114 -11.84 15.37 11.39
N ALA A 115 -11.42 15.73 12.62
CA ALA A 115 -10.89 17.07 12.89
C ALA A 115 -9.61 17.39 12.09
N ILE A 116 -8.75 16.40 11.84
CA ILE A 116 -7.56 16.58 10.97
C ILE A 116 -8.00 16.82 9.52
N ILE A 117 -8.97 16.04 9.03
CA ILE A 117 -9.51 16.20 7.67
C ILE A 117 -10.17 17.57 7.50
N ASP A 118 -11.03 17.97 8.44
CA ASP A 118 -11.74 19.26 8.42
C ASP A 118 -10.79 20.47 8.50
N ALA A 119 -9.62 20.31 9.10
CA ALA A 119 -8.61 21.36 9.19
C ALA A 119 -7.83 21.56 7.89
N ASN A 120 -7.97 20.67 6.89
CA ASN A 120 -7.24 20.69 5.63
C ASN A 120 -8.19 20.59 4.41
N PRO A 121 -9.18 21.51 4.28
CA PRO A 121 -10.24 21.41 3.27
C PRO A 121 -9.73 21.67 1.84
N GLU A 122 -8.49 22.15 1.67
CA GLU A 122 -7.84 22.36 0.38
C GLU A 122 -7.41 21.05 -0.29
N TYR A 123 -7.32 19.96 0.48
CA TYR A 123 -6.95 18.65 -0.03
C TYR A 123 -8.15 17.68 -0.04
N GLN A 124 -8.18 16.78 -1.02
CA GLN A 124 -9.04 15.60 -0.91
C GLN A 124 -8.31 14.57 -0.04
N ILE A 125 -8.91 14.18 1.07
CA ILE A 125 -8.32 13.23 2.01
C ILE A 125 -9.30 12.09 2.22
N GLY A 126 -8.86 10.86 1.95
CA GLY A 126 -9.61 9.63 2.21
C GLY A 126 -8.80 8.74 3.16
N VAL A 127 -9.42 8.32 4.25
CA VAL A 127 -8.80 7.45 5.25
C VAL A 127 -9.63 6.19 5.44
N ALA A 128 -8.96 5.04 5.48
CA ALA A 128 -9.57 3.78 5.88
C ALA A 128 -8.76 3.17 7.03
N LEU A 129 -9.45 2.74 8.08
CA LEU A 129 -8.88 2.10 9.26
C LEU A 129 -9.66 0.83 9.57
N GLN A 130 -8.96 -0.29 9.79
CA GLN A 130 -9.59 -1.57 10.10
C GLN A 130 -8.82 -2.32 11.17
N ASP A 131 -9.50 -2.81 12.20
CA ASP A 131 -8.92 -3.78 13.13
C ASP A 131 -8.90 -5.17 12.46
N ILE A 132 -7.70 -5.59 12.05
CA ILE A 132 -7.49 -6.90 11.41
C ILE A 132 -7.71 -8.02 12.42
N THR A 133 -7.26 -7.82 13.66
CA THR A 133 -7.31 -8.86 14.71
C THR A 133 -8.73 -9.12 15.18
N ALA A 134 -9.54 -8.08 15.35
CA ALA A 134 -10.96 -8.21 15.69
C ALA A 134 -11.80 -8.66 14.50
N GLY A 135 -11.33 -8.41 13.27
CA GLY A 135 -12.10 -8.70 12.05
C GLY A 135 -13.27 -7.74 11.85
N ASP A 136 -13.13 -6.51 12.35
CA ASP A 136 -14.17 -5.49 12.29
C ASP A 136 -14.36 -4.97 10.85
N ALA A 137 -15.47 -4.26 10.63
CA ALA A 137 -15.70 -3.54 9.38
C ALA A 137 -14.67 -2.42 9.20
N VAL A 138 -14.43 -2.02 7.95
CA VAL A 138 -13.56 -0.87 7.64
C VAL A 138 -14.26 0.42 8.09
N HIS A 139 -13.58 1.22 8.91
CA HIS A 139 -13.97 2.60 9.22
C HIS A 139 -13.44 3.50 8.12
N GLN A 140 -14.28 4.39 7.61
CA GLN A 140 -13.95 5.30 6.51
C GLN A 140 -14.15 6.74 6.96
N TYR A 141 -13.24 7.65 6.55
CA TYR A 141 -13.29 9.07 6.87
C TYR A 141 -12.91 9.90 5.66
N GLY A 142 -13.57 11.04 5.50
CA GLY A 142 -13.34 11.97 4.39
C GLY A 142 -13.87 11.42 3.07
N VAL A 143 -13.03 11.40 2.02
CA VAL A 143 -13.39 10.94 0.67
C VAL A 143 -13.35 9.41 0.62
N GLU A 144 -14.50 8.79 0.34
CA GLU A 144 -14.67 7.34 0.26
C GLU A 144 -14.51 6.80 -1.17
N GLU A 145 -14.60 7.68 -2.17
CA GLU A 145 -14.50 7.37 -3.58
C GLU A 145 -13.07 6.95 -3.97
N GLN A 146 -12.94 6.47 -5.20
CA GLN A 146 -11.67 6.05 -5.75
C GLN A 146 -10.74 7.24 -6.00
N PHE A 147 -9.46 7.06 -5.64
CA PHE A 147 -8.34 7.90 -6.04
C PHE A 147 -7.53 7.22 -7.16
N GLU A 148 -6.71 7.96 -7.89
CA GLU A 148 -5.63 7.37 -8.66
C GLU A 148 -4.60 6.82 -7.64
N ALA A 149 -4.55 5.49 -7.50
CA ALA A 149 -3.87 4.80 -6.40
C ALA A 149 -2.34 4.97 -6.39
N ALA A 150 -1.78 5.54 -7.45
CA ALA A 150 -0.34 5.62 -7.65
C ALA A 150 0.33 4.26 -7.43
N SER A 151 1.41 4.20 -6.66
CA SER A 151 2.15 2.95 -6.42
C SER A 151 1.57 2.06 -5.29
N THR A 152 0.49 2.47 -4.61
CA THR A 152 -0.13 1.59 -3.60
C THR A 152 -0.80 0.37 -4.23
N ALA A 153 -1.31 0.48 -5.48
CA ALA A 153 -1.88 -0.64 -6.23
C ALA A 153 -0.87 -1.77 -6.53
N LYS A 154 0.44 -1.52 -6.40
CA LYS A 154 1.47 -2.54 -6.60
C LYS A 154 1.35 -3.73 -5.65
N VAL A 155 0.75 -3.52 -4.47
CA VAL A 155 0.47 -4.62 -3.53
C VAL A 155 -0.58 -5.58 -4.10
N LEU A 156 -1.65 -5.07 -4.71
CA LEU A 156 -2.67 -5.89 -5.38
C LEU A 156 -2.07 -6.67 -6.55
N ALA A 157 -1.25 -6.01 -7.39
CA ALA A 157 -0.59 -6.69 -8.52
C ALA A 157 0.40 -7.75 -8.04
N ALA A 158 1.16 -7.50 -6.95
CA ALA A 158 2.03 -8.51 -6.37
C ALA A 158 1.23 -9.72 -5.89
N ALA A 159 0.12 -9.51 -5.16
CA ALA A 159 -0.75 -10.59 -4.71
C ALA A 159 -1.32 -11.38 -5.91
N ALA A 160 -1.77 -10.70 -6.97
CA ALA A 160 -2.26 -11.37 -8.17
C ALA A 160 -1.15 -12.21 -8.86
N TYR A 161 0.08 -11.73 -8.91
CA TYR A 161 1.18 -12.49 -9.47
C TYR A 161 1.54 -13.72 -8.61
N TYR A 162 1.54 -13.60 -7.29
CA TYR A 162 1.71 -14.73 -6.38
C TYR A 162 0.57 -15.75 -6.55
N HIS A 163 -0.64 -15.30 -6.76
CA HIS A 163 -1.76 -16.21 -7.08
C HIS A 163 -1.51 -17.02 -8.37
N LEU A 164 -0.90 -16.42 -9.42
CA LEU A 164 -0.47 -17.17 -10.61
C LEU A 164 0.62 -18.20 -10.28
N ILE A 165 1.47 -17.94 -9.29
CA ILE A 165 2.47 -18.91 -8.82
C ILE A 165 1.79 -20.08 -8.13
N GLU A 166 0.84 -19.83 -7.24
CA GLU A 166 0.08 -20.85 -6.51
C GLU A 166 -0.76 -21.73 -7.44
N THR A 167 -1.28 -21.16 -8.54
CA THR A 167 -2.03 -21.92 -9.57
C THR A 167 -1.12 -22.63 -10.57
N GLY A 168 0.20 -22.41 -10.52
CA GLY A 168 1.18 -23.05 -11.40
C GLY A 168 1.32 -22.39 -12.77
N GLU A 169 0.75 -21.20 -12.95
CA GLU A 169 0.80 -20.41 -14.20
C GLU A 169 2.05 -19.55 -14.28
N ALA A 170 2.71 -19.27 -13.15
CA ALA A 170 3.96 -18.51 -13.05
C ALA A 170 4.96 -19.15 -12.09
N THR A 171 6.19 -18.62 -12.06
CA THR A 171 7.19 -19.00 -11.05
C THR A 171 8.06 -17.80 -10.70
N LEU A 172 8.59 -17.73 -9.47
CA LEU A 172 9.52 -16.67 -9.05
C LEU A 172 10.83 -16.70 -9.84
N THR A 173 11.24 -17.86 -10.36
CA THR A 173 12.45 -18.04 -11.17
C THR A 173 12.22 -17.80 -12.66
N GLY A 174 10.98 -17.66 -13.10
CA GLY A 174 10.61 -17.32 -14.46
C GLY A 174 11.22 -15.98 -14.87
N THR A 175 11.67 -15.88 -16.13
CA THR A 175 12.29 -14.66 -16.64
C THR A 175 11.23 -13.63 -17.04
N LEU A 176 11.31 -12.42 -16.50
CA LEU A 176 10.54 -11.24 -16.91
C LEU A 176 11.51 -10.12 -17.30
N GLY A 177 11.56 -9.77 -18.58
CA GLY A 177 12.57 -8.85 -19.10
C GLY A 177 13.98 -9.42 -18.95
N ALA A 178 14.87 -8.68 -18.28
CA ALA A 178 16.27 -9.09 -18.08
C ALA A 178 16.51 -9.90 -16.78
N TYR A 179 15.53 -9.99 -15.89
CA TYR A 179 15.67 -10.59 -14.55
C TYR A 179 14.58 -11.62 -14.27
N SER A 180 14.66 -12.27 -13.10
CA SER A 180 13.62 -13.20 -12.66
C SER A 180 12.36 -12.44 -12.17
N ALA A 181 11.21 -13.11 -12.21
CA ALA A 181 9.96 -12.55 -11.68
C ALA A 181 10.09 -12.15 -10.20
N GLY A 182 10.79 -12.96 -9.38
CA GLY A 182 11.04 -12.61 -7.99
C GLY A 182 11.82 -11.31 -7.83
N PHE A 183 12.84 -11.06 -8.68
CA PHE A 183 13.54 -9.77 -8.70
C PHE A 183 12.60 -8.62 -9.08
N GLN A 184 11.76 -8.82 -10.12
CA GLN A 184 10.83 -7.79 -10.58
C GLN A 184 9.79 -7.46 -9.49
N LEU A 185 9.25 -8.48 -8.81
CA LEU A 185 8.34 -8.26 -7.67
C LEU A 185 9.00 -7.45 -6.55
N GLN A 186 10.21 -7.81 -6.17
CA GLN A 186 10.97 -7.10 -5.14
C GLN A 186 11.26 -5.65 -5.56
N ALA A 187 11.75 -5.41 -6.77
CA ALA A 187 12.04 -4.06 -7.28
C ALA A 187 10.77 -3.21 -7.38
N MET A 188 9.67 -3.80 -7.88
CA MET A 188 8.36 -3.14 -7.96
C MET A 188 7.86 -2.65 -6.60
N ILE A 189 8.00 -3.46 -5.56
CA ILE A 189 7.51 -3.12 -4.23
C ILE A 189 8.50 -2.24 -3.47
N GLN A 190 9.75 -2.71 -3.25
CA GLN A 190 10.73 -2.03 -2.41
C GLN A 190 11.26 -0.74 -3.02
N GLN A 191 11.53 -0.73 -4.33
CA GLN A 191 12.04 0.44 -5.03
C GLN A 191 10.94 1.25 -5.73
N SER A 192 9.69 0.76 -5.66
CA SER A 192 8.57 1.34 -6.41
C SER A 192 8.84 1.45 -7.92
N ASP A 193 9.66 0.51 -8.45
CA ASP A 193 10.13 0.53 -9.83
C ASP A 193 8.99 0.35 -10.84
N ASN A 194 8.92 1.26 -11.83
CA ASN A 194 7.83 1.28 -12.80
C ASN A 194 8.09 0.37 -14.01
N ASP A 195 9.35 0.09 -14.34
CA ASP A 195 9.67 -0.87 -15.42
C ASP A 195 9.31 -2.28 -14.94
N SER A 196 9.66 -2.61 -13.69
CA SER A 196 9.23 -3.86 -13.04
C SER A 196 7.70 -3.95 -12.91
N TRP A 197 7.03 -2.84 -12.58
CA TRP A 197 5.56 -2.75 -12.59
C TRP A 197 4.98 -3.13 -13.95
N SER A 198 5.49 -2.55 -15.05
CA SER A 198 5.01 -2.85 -16.38
C SER A 198 5.18 -4.32 -16.75
N LEU A 199 6.34 -4.92 -16.43
CA LEU A 199 6.61 -6.33 -16.70
C LEU A 199 5.68 -7.27 -15.90
N ILE A 200 5.40 -6.96 -14.66
CA ILE A 200 4.45 -7.72 -13.81
C ILE A 200 3.03 -7.57 -14.35
N MET A 201 2.60 -6.34 -14.71
CA MET A 201 1.29 -6.08 -15.29
C MET A 201 1.08 -6.79 -16.64
N ASP A 202 2.11 -6.79 -17.49
CA ASP A 202 2.07 -7.52 -18.78
C ASP A 202 1.95 -9.03 -18.54
N ALA A 203 2.62 -9.57 -17.52
CA ALA A 203 2.58 -10.99 -17.20
C ALA A 203 1.24 -11.43 -16.61
N ILE A 204 0.60 -10.60 -15.79
CA ILE A 204 -0.75 -10.86 -15.25
C ILE A 204 -1.80 -10.64 -16.34
N GLY A 205 -1.71 -9.53 -17.08
CA GLY A 205 -2.73 -8.99 -17.97
C GLY A 205 -3.80 -8.17 -17.24
N HIS A 206 -4.21 -7.05 -17.82
CA HIS A 206 -5.16 -6.12 -17.20
C HIS A 206 -6.51 -6.77 -16.88
N SER A 207 -7.04 -7.62 -17.78
CA SER A 207 -8.29 -8.34 -17.54
C SER A 207 -8.18 -9.28 -16.34
N ASN A 208 -7.11 -10.08 -16.28
CA ASN A 208 -6.90 -11.05 -15.19
C ASN A 208 -6.74 -10.34 -13.85
N LEU A 209 -6.06 -9.18 -13.81
CA LEU A 209 -5.94 -8.38 -12.59
C LEU A 209 -7.29 -7.81 -12.14
N SER A 210 -8.13 -7.34 -13.08
CA SER A 210 -9.50 -6.90 -12.78
C SER A 210 -10.37 -8.05 -12.27
N ASP A 211 -10.25 -9.22 -12.89
CA ASP A 211 -11.00 -10.42 -12.49
C ASP A 211 -10.56 -10.90 -11.10
N TYR A 212 -9.24 -10.90 -10.83
CA TYR A 212 -8.69 -11.21 -9.51
C TYR A 212 -9.20 -10.24 -8.44
N ALA A 213 -9.12 -8.93 -8.68
CA ALA A 213 -9.64 -7.92 -7.77
C ALA A 213 -11.15 -8.10 -7.52
N SER A 214 -11.93 -8.34 -8.59
CA SER A 214 -13.38 -8.55 -8.51
C SER A 214 -13.74 -9.80 -7.69
N ALA A 215 -12.96 -10.87 -7.79
CA ALA A 215 -13.15 -12.09 -6.99
C ALA A 215 -12.95 -11.83 -5.48
N LEU A 216 -12.14 -10.83 -5.13
CA LEU A 216 -11.93 -10.35 -3.76
C LEU A 216 -12.97 -9.31 -3.31
N GLY A 217 -13.92 -8.94 -4.20
CA GLY A 217 -14.87 -7.85 -3.96
C GLY A 217 -14.23 -6.45 -3.99
N ILE A 218 -13.07 -6.31 -4.64
CA ILE A 218 -12.31 -5.07 -4.81
C ILE A 218 -12.66 -4.45 -6.17
N GLN A 219 -12.91 -3.14 -6.18
CA GLN A 219 -13.11 -2.41 -7.43
C GLN A 219 -11.80 -1.76 -7.88
N TYR A 220 -11.12 -2.39 -8.82
CA TYR A 220 -9.88 -1.88 -9.41
C TYR A 220 -10.00 -1.72 -10.92
N ALA A 221 -9.61 -0.57 -11.44
CA ALA A 221 -9.58 -0.26 -12.87
C ALA A 221 -8.12 -0.08 -13.32
N PRO A 222 -7.49 -1.09 -13.97
CA PRO A 222 -6.07 -1.06 -14.35
C PRO A 222 -5.70 0.08 -15.29
N GLU A 223 -6.62 0.48 -16.19
CA GLU A 223 -6.39 1.54 -17.17
C GLU A 223 -6.25 2.93 -16.54
N SER A 224 -6.95 3.18 -15.45
CA SER A 224 -6.91 4.43 -14.67
C SER A 224 -6.17 4.29 -13.36
N ASN A 225 -5.77 3.07 -13.00
CA ASN A 225 -5.09 2.74 -11.76
C ASN A 225 -5.81 3.29 -10.52
N THR A 226 -7.14 3.06 -10.41
CA THR A 226 -7.96 3.63 -9.34
C THR A 226 -8.36 2.60 -8.30
N LEU A 227 -8.24 2.98 -7.01
CA LEU A 227 -8.68 2.24 -5.82
C LEU A 227 -9.30 3.18 -4.80
N ALA A 228 -10.30 2.69 -4.06
CA ALA A 228 -10.78 3.37 -2.87
C ALA A 228 -9.87 3.06 -1.65
N PRO A 229 -9.75 3.97 -0.67
CA PRO A 229 -9.01 3.69 0.56
C PRO A 229 -9.50 2.41 1.26
N ALA A 230 -10.80 2.18 1.31
CA ALA A 230 -11.39 0.99 1.92
C ALA A 230 -11.02 -0.31 1.19
N ASP A 231 -10.95 -0.30 -0.13
CA ASP A 231 -10.54 -1.46 -0.91
C ASP A 231 -9.06 -1.78 -0.68
N THR A 232 -8.22 -0.75 -0.57
CA THR A 232 -6.81 -0.93 -0.22
C THR A 232 -6.63 -1.48 1.21
N ALA A 233 -7.43 -1.02 2.17
CA ALA A 233 -7.42 -1.56 3.54
C ALA A 233 -7.82 -3.04 3.58
N ARG A 234 -8.80 -3.45 2.75
CA ARG A 234 -9.18 -4.88 2.62
C ARG A 234 -8.04 -5.71 2.04
N ILE A 235 -7.36 -5.23 0.98
CA ILE A 235 -6.21 -5.93 0.39
C ILE A 235 -5.17 -6.21 1.46
N LEU A 236 -4.81 -5.19 2.26
CA LEU A 236 -3.84 -5.33 3.34
C LEU A 236 -4.32 -6.27 4.45
N THR A 237 -5.60 -6.18 4.82
CA THR A 237 -6.23 -7.04 5.82
C THR A 237 -6.22 -8.50 5.38
N ASP A 238 -6.62 -8.78 4.14
CA ASP A 238 -6.69 -10.12 3.61
C ASP A 238 -5.29 -10.72 3.37
N LEU A 239 -4.31 -9.88 3.00
CA LEU A 239 -2.90 -10.29 2.94
C LEU A 239 -2.39 -10.68 4.34
N TYR A 240 -2.53 -9.80 5.33
CA TYR A 240 -2.00 -10.04 6.68
C TYR A 240 -2.67 -11.22 7.39
N SER A 241 -3.97 -11.43 7.16
CA SER A 241 -4.71 -12.56 7.71
C SER A 241 -4.54 -13.87 6.94
N GLY A 242 -3.69 -13.91 5.90
CA GLY A 242 -3.41 -15.11 5.11
C GLY A 242 -4.60 -15.60 4.27
N LYS A 243 -5.51 -14.69 3.89
CA LYS A 243 -6.67 -15.02 3.05
C LYS A 243 -6.40 -14.85 1.55
N LEU A 244 -5.36 -14.05 1.18
CA LEU A 244 -5.02 -13.82 -0.21
C LEU A 244 -4.13 -14.90 -0.80
N LEU A 245 -3.15 -15.37 -0.02
CA LEU A 245 -2.04 -16.20 -0.46
C LEU A 245 -1.78 -17.31 0.55
N ASP A 246 -1.06 -18.33 0.14
CA ASP A 246 -0.56 -19.35 1.06
C ASP A 246 0.41 -18.76 2.10
N PRO A 247 0.75 -19.48 3.20
CA PRO A 247 1.57 -18.92 4.27
C PRO A 247 2.99 -18.52 3.85
N ALA A 248 3.57 -19.18 2.83
CA ALA A 248 4.94 -18.89 2.38
C ALA A 248 4.94 -17.60 1.54
N ASP A 249 4.03 -17.47 0.60
CA ASP A 249 3.89 -16.32 -0.29
C ASP A 249 3.37 -15.08 0.48
N THR A 250 2.44 -15.28 1.44
CA THR A 250 2.04 -14.24 2.41
C THR A 250 3.24 -13.68 3.16
N SER A 251 4.06 -14.55 3.76
CA SER A 251 5.25 -14.14 4.51
C SER A 251 6.26 -13.41 3.63
N GLN A 252 6.46 -13.87 2.40
CA GLN A 252 7.38 -13.25 1.46
C GLN A 252 6.91 -11.86 1.04
N LEU A 253 5.65 -11.70 0.67
CA LEU A 253 5.10 -10.39 0.30
C LEU A 253 5.11 -9.42 1.48
N LEU A 254 4.71 -9.84 2.69
CA LEU A 254 4.80 -9.02 3.90
C LEU A 254 6.25 -8.55 4.15
N SER A 255 7.24 -9.44 4.06
CA SER A 255 8.64 -9.04 4.24
C SER A 255 9.11 -8.04 3.17
N THR A 256 8.56 -8.09 1.96
CA THR A 256 8.91 -7.17 0.88
C THR A 256 8.32 -5.77 1.08
N ILE A 257 7.15 -5.66 1.73
CA ILE A 257 6.52 -4.36 2.06
C ILE A 257 6.90 -3.83 3.45
N GLN A 258 7.89 -4.43 4.13
CA GLN A 258 8.37 -3.96 5.43
C GLN A 258 9.46 -2.90 5.31
N ASP A 259 10.30 -2.96 4.28
CA ASP A 259 11.39 -2.02 4.02
C ASP A 259 11.27 -1.48 2.59
N THR A 260 10.70 -0.29 2.44
CA THR A 260 10.58 0.38 1.14
C THR A 260 11.68 1.44 0.96
N ASN A 261 11.78 2.05 -0.21
CA ASN A 261 12.72 3.13 -0.43
C ASN A 261 12.20 4.52 0.03
N ASP A 262 11.02 4.56 0.65
CA ASP A 262 10.47 5.78 1.28
C ASP A 262 9.77 5.43 2.59
N GLU A 263 10.45 5.67 3.70
CA GLU A 263 9.98 5.46 5.06
C GLU A 263 9.52 6.78 5.74
N THR A 264 9.30 7.84 4.94
CA THR A 264 9.05 9.19 5.47
C THR A 264 7.58 9.47 5.77
N LEU A 265 6.67 8.58 5.42
CA LEU A 265 5.22 8.74 5.59
C LEU A 265 4.72 8.03 6.87
N ILE A 266 3.86 7.02 6.76
CA ILE A 266 3.36 6.28 7.94
C ILE A 266 4.51 5.81 8.86
N PRO A 267 5.60 5.18 8.37
CA PRO A 267 6.65 4.69 9.26
C PRO A 267 7.29 5.77 10.12
N ALA A 268 7.50 6.98 9.57
CA ALA A 268 8.12 8.08 10.31
C ALA A 268 7.28 8.57 11.51
N ALA A 269 5.97 8.36 11.50
CA ALA A 269 5.04 8.78 12.55
C ALA A 269 4.66 7.66 13.53
N VAL A 270 5.19 6.44 13.32
CA VAL A 270 4.88 5.28 14.17
C VAL A 270 5.88 5.19 15.32
N PRO A 271 5.41 5.08 16.60
CA PRO A 271 6.29 4.87 17.74
C PRO A 271 7.10 3.56 17.66
N ALA A 272 8.30 3.56 18.24
CA ALA A 272 9.15 2.38 18.31
C ALA A 272 8.43 1.17 18.93
N GLY A 273 8.68 -0.02 18.39
CA GLY A 273 8.10 -1.28 18.84
C GLY A 273 6.79 -1.67 18.15
N ILE A 274 6.28 -0.85 17.23
CA ILE A 274 5.21 -1.23 16.29
C ILE A 274 5.89 -1.62 14.98
N THR A 275 5.59 -2.79 14.47
CA THR A 275 6.03 -3.23 13.14
C THR A 275 5.14 -2.60 12.08
N VAL A 276 5.75 -2.05 11.05
CA VAL A 276 5.05 -1.44 9.92
C VAL A 276 5.34 -2.25 8.66
N PHE A 277 4.29 -2.56 7.91
CA PHE A 277 4.35 -3.09 6.55
C PHE A 277 3.58 -2.09 5.70
N HIS A 278 4.21 -1.48 4.70
CA HIS A 278 3.53 -0.42 3.96
C HIS A 278 3.95 -0.32 2.50
N LYS A 279 3.12 0.36 1.73
CA LYS A 279 3.45 0.82 0.38
C LYS A 279 2.94 2.23 0.17
N TYR A 280 3.88 3.14 -0.08
CA TYR A 280 3.56 4.50 -0.45
C TYR A 280 3.23 4.63 -1.95
N GLY A 281 2.59 5.75 -2.32
CA GLY A 281 2.31 6.14 -3.69
C GLY A 281 2.46 7.65 -3.88
N LEU A 282 3.21 8.05 -4.91
CA LEU A 282 3.37 9.45 -5.31
C LEU A 282 3.24 9.55 -6.82
N LEU A 283 2.27 10.31 -7.31
CA LEU A 283 2.05 10.53 -8.73
C LEU A 283 1.27 11.83 -8.98
N GLY A 284 1.89 12.81 -9.64
CA GLY A 284 1.22 14.09 -9.89
C GLY A 284 0.76 14.75 -8.59
N GLY A 285 -0.55 14.98 -8.44
CA GLY A 285 -1.15 15.52 -7.22
C GLY A 285 -1.45 14.49 -6.12
N GLU A 286 -1.26 13.20 -6.37
CA GLU A 286 -1.55 12.13 -5.42
C GLU A 286 -0.34 11.89 -4.50
N LEU A 287 -0.58 11.80 -3.18
CA LEU A 287 0.37 11.33 -2.17
C LEU A 287 -0.38 10.39 -1.22
N HIS A 288 0.05 9.15 -1.16
CA HIS A 288 -0.64 8.09 -0.44
C HIS A 288 0.32 7.26 0.40
N ASP A 289 -0.18 6.72 1.50
CA ASP A 289 0.46 5.59 2.15
C ASP A 289 -0.59 4.60 2.67
N ALA A 290 -0.28 3.32 2.54
CA ALA A 290 -1.16 2.23 2.91
C ALA A 290 -0.35 1.19 3.69
N GLY A 291 -0.67 1.01 4.96
CA GLY A 291 0.14 0.19 5.86
C GLY A 291 -0.64 -0.71 6.79
N ILE A 292 0.07 -1.71 7.31
CA ILE A 292 -0.34 -2.57 8.41
C ILE A 292 0.53 -2.21 9.61
N LEU A 293 -0.10 -1.89 10.74
CA LEU A 293 0.55 -1.58 12.01
C LEU A 293 0.34 -2.78 12.95
N ALA A 294 1.41 -3.43 13.39
CA ALA A 294 1.31 -4.65 14.19
C ALA A 294 2.18 -4.59 15.45
N LYS A 295 1.59 -4.96 16.61
CA LYS A 295 2.28 -5.06 17.89
C LYS A 295 1.52 -5.96 18.87
N ASP A 296 2.22 -6.82 19.57
CA ASP A 296 1.69 -7.64 20.67
C ASP A 296 0.43 -8.44 20.29
N GLY A 297 0.40 -8.99 19.07
CA GLY A 297 -0.70 -9.79 18.52
C GLY A 297 -1.91 -8.99 18.06
N ARG A 298 -1.84 -7.64 18.08
CA ARG A 298 -2.82 -6.75 17.45
C ARG A 298 -2.30 -6.23 16.12
N ALA A 299 -3.19 -6.09 15.15
CA ALA A 299 -2.85 -5.55 13.84
C ALA A 299 -3.99 -4.70 13.28
N TYR A 300 -3.63 -3.58 12.67
CA TYR A 300 -4.56 -2.64 12.06
C TYR A 300 -4.09 -2.29 10.66
N ALA A 301 -5.02 -2.26 9.70
CA ALA A 301 -4.77 -1.66 8.39
C ALA A 301 -5.09 -0.16 8.46
N LEU A 302 -4.14 0.68 8.10
CA LEU A 302 -4.29 2.14 7.99
C LEU A 302 -3.94 2.55 6.57
N VAL A 303 -4.89 3.18 5.88
CA VAL A 303 -4.70 3.76 4.55
C VAL A 303 -5.00 5.25 4.62
N VAL A 304 -4.09 6.07 4.14
CA VAL A 304 -4.26 7.53 4.04
C VAL A 304 -3.97 7.94 2.61
N TYR A 305 -4.99 8.33 1.88
CA TYR A 305 -4.93 8.84 0.52
C TYR A 305 -5.14 10.33 0.53
N THR A 306 -4.27 11.08 -0.13
CA THR A 306 -4.38 12.53 -0.25
C THR A 306 -4.15 12.98 -1.68
N LYS A 307 -4.93 13.98 -2.11
CA LYS A 307 -4.81 14.62 -3.41
C LYS A 307 -4.74 16.13 -3.25
N GLY A 308 -3.74 16.73 -3.85
CA GLY A 308 -3.57 18.17 -4.02
C GLY A 308 -3.44 18.55 -5.50
N ASP A 309 -3.19 19.82 -5.76
CA ASP A 309 -3.10 20.32 -7.13
C ASP A 309 -1.78 19.91 -7.82
N ASP A 310 -0.69 19.77 -7.04
CA ASP A 310 0.66 19.48 -7.54
C ASP A 310 1.57 18.85 -6.46
N LEU A 311 2.87 18.77 -6.79
CA LEU A 311 3.89 18.24 -5.88
C LEU A 311 4.37 19.25 -4.83
N ASP A 312 4.06 20.54 -4.97
CA ASP A 312 4.54 21.57 -4.03
C ASP A 312 3.90 21.42 -2.65
N SER A 313 2.72 20.82 -2.58
CA SER A 313 1.98 20.50 -1.34
C SER A 313 2.33 19.15 -0.70
N VAL A 314 3.37 18.46 -1.17
CA VAL A 314 3.82 17.18 -0.57
C VAL A 314 4.19 17.31 0.91
N PRO A 315 4.93 18.36 1.36
CA PRO A 315 5.28 18.51 2.78
C PRO A 315 4.05 18.61 3.69
N GLU A 316 3.05 19.42 3.32
CA GLU A 316 1.82 19.60 4.11
C GLU A 316 1.01 18.32 4.17
N ARG A 317 0.91 17.58 3.06
CA ARG A 317 0.20 16.29 3.02
C ARG A 317 0.95 15.17 3.75
N THR A 318 2.29 15.22 3.77
CA THR A 318 3.10 14.38 4.65
C THR A 318 2.76 14.61 6.12
N ASP A 319 2.64 15.88 6.52
CA ASP A 319 2.23 16.24 7.89
C ASP A 319 0.82 15.75 8.23
N ILE A 320 -0.11 15.76 7.27
CA ILE A 320 -1.45 15.19 7.45
C ILE A 320 -1.38 13.68 7.69
N ILE A 321 -0.61 12.94 6.87
CA ILE A 321 -0.38 11.51 7.06
C ILE A 321 0.21 11.23 8.45
N HIS A 322 1.18 12.02 8.89
CA HIS A 322 1.79 11.91 10.22
C HIS A 322 0.80 12.17 11.36
N GLN A 323 -0.04 13.20 11.25
CA GLN A 323 -1.05 13.52 12.25
C GLN A 323 -2.06 12.39 12.39
N ILE A 324 -2.59 11.86 11.29
CA ILE A 324 -3.53 10.73 11.28
C ILE A 324 -2.86 9.49 11.86
N THR A 325 -1.64 9.15 11.43
CA THR A 325 -0.89 7.99 11.96
C THR A 325 -0.64 8.11 13.46
N SER A 326 -0.27 9.30 13.94
CA SER A 326 -0.04 9.55 15.36
C SER A 326 -1.33 9.46 16.17
N ALA A 327 -2.48 9.93 15.63
CA ALA A 327 -3.78 9.81 16.28
C ALA A 327 -4.18 8.33 16.42
N VAL A 328 -3.98 7.54 15.36
CA VAL A 328 -4.26 6.09 15.31
C VAL A 328 -3.37 5.33 16.28
N THR A 329 -2.03 5.51 16.18
CA THR A 329 -1.09 4.76 17.04
C THR A 329 -1.24 5.12 18.52
N GLY A 330 -1.50 6.39 18.85
CA GLY A 330 -1.72 6.85 20.22
C GLY A 330 -3.05 6.39 20.84
N ALA A 331 -4.03 5.98 20.03
CA ALA A 331 -5.30 5.44 20.52
C ALA A 331 -5.30 3.91 20.63
N LEU A 332 -4.58 3.23 19.71
CA LEU A 332 -4.71 1.79 19.52
C LEU A 332 -3.57 0.98 20.13
N PHE A 333 -2.41 1.58 20.41
CA PHE A 333 -1.22 0.92 20.96
C PHE A 333 -0.70 1.57 22.23
#